data_270c59176f1786d8188bead5f9160d9e
#
_entry.id   270c59176f1786d8188bead5f9160d9e
#
_cell.length_a   1.000
_cell.length_b   1.000
_cell.length_c   1.000
_cell.angle_alpha   90.00
_cell.angle_beta   90.00
_cell.angle_gamma   90.00
#
_symmetry.space_group_name_H-M   'P 1'
#
loop_
_entity.id
_entity.type
_entity.pdbx_description
1 polymer ?
#
loop_
_entity_poly.entity_id
_entity_poly.type
_entity_poly.pdbx_seq_one_letter_code
_entity_poly.pdbx_strand_id
1 'polypeptide(L)'
;MACSQMNAQQLTQKYNSFYNRTEFYNSSGTMVGYAKYNSFYNRLEYYDASGNLLKTEKHNSFYDRKDINDGNGNSQGYEKKNSFYNRTERYDENGNMKYTKKWNSFYERYDIYDANGNQVGYYKWNSFYERWEFHKQ
;
A
#
# COMPACT_ATOMS: atom_id res chain seq x y z
N MET A 1 -1.72 -0.45 2.59
CA MET A 1 -1.18 -0.28 1.29
C MET A 1 0.27 0.21 1.30
N ALA A 2 1.10 -0.39 0.47
CA ALA A 2 2.53 -0.07 0.48
C ALA A 2 2.87 1.30 -0.11
N CYS A 3 1.96 1.92 -0.86
CA CYS A 3 2.20 3.17 -1.58
C CYS A 3 2.71 4.30 -0.67
N SER A 4 2.11 4.46 0.52
CA SER A 4 2.52 5.52 1.44
C SER A 4 3.96 5.36 1.95
N GLN A 5 4.46 4.13 1.94
CA GLN A 5 5.83 3.82 2.37
C GLN A 5 6.84 3.93 1.24
N MET A 6 6.36 4.12 0.02
CA MET A 6 7.18 4.15 -1.18
C MET A 6 7.37 5.56 -1.73
N ASN A 7 6.92 6.59 -1.00
CA ASN A 7 6.96 7.97 -1.50
C ASN A 7 8.36 8.44 -1.86
N ALA A 8 9.38 7.98 -1.15
CA ALA A 8 10.74 8.44 -1.32
C ALA A 8 11.55 7.58 -2.29
N GLN A 9 11.05 6.40 -2.69
CA GLN A 9 11.79 5.48 -3.54
C GLN A 9 10.86 4.56 -4.31
N GLN A 10 11.35 4.02 -5.41
CA GLN A 10 10.65 3.01 -6.17
C GLN A 10 10.86 1.65 -5.54
N LEU A 11 9.78 1.03 -5.08
CA LEU A 11 9.84 -0.33 -4.53
C LEU A 11 9.09 -1.28 -5.47
N THR A 12 9.57 -2.52 -5.52
CA THR A 12 8.89 -3.59 -6.22
C THR A 12 8.35 -4.59 -5.21
N GLN A 13 7.29 -5.30 -5.58
CA GLN A 13 6.61 -6.25 -4.70
C GLN A 13 6.63 -7.61 -5.35
N LYS A 14 6.94 -8.64 -4.57
CA LYS A 14 6.91 -10.02 -5.02
C LYS A 14 6.35 -10.92 -3.92
N TYR A 15 5.39 -11.77 -4.28
CA TYR A 15 4.86 -12.74 -3.35
C TYR A 15 5.83 -13.92 -3.18
N ASN A 16 6.12 -14.27 -1.93
CA ASN A 16 6.94 -15.42 -1.57
C ASN A 16 6.03 -16.51 -1.00
N SER A 17 5.75 -17.54 -1.80
CA SER A 17 4.86 -18.62 -1.39
C SER A 17 5.45 -19.52 -0.30
N PHE A 18 6.78 -19.57 -0.21
CA PHE A 18 7.46 -20.38 0.82
C PHE A 18 7.17 -19.80 2.23
N TYR A 19 7.31 -18.48 2.36
CA TYR A 19 7.04 -17.80 3.64
C TYR A 19 5.61 -17.26 3.72
N ASN A 20 4.83 -17.38 2.66
CA ASN A 20 3.44 -16.88 2.60
C ASN A 20 3.38 -15.40 2.96
N ARG A 21 4.18 -14.60 2.25
CA ARG A 21 4.26 -13.15 2.48
C ARG A 21 4.58 -12.41 1.19
N THR A 22 4.24 -11.12 1.15
CA THR A 22 4.63 -10.24 0.06
C THR A 22 5.89 -9.50 0.45
N GLU A 23 6.93 -9.58 -0.37
CA GLU A 23 8.23 -8.98 -0.11
C GLU A 23 8.41 -7.72 -0.92
N PHE A 24 9.04 -6.70 -0.32
CA PHE A 24 9.30 -5.41 -0.95
C PHE A 24 10.80 -5.24 -1.17
N TYR A 25 11.16 -4.82 -2.38
CA TYR A 25 12.55 -4.68 -2.79
C TYR A 25 12.79 -3.26 -3.28
N ASN A 26 13.96 -2.70 -2.95
CA ASN A 26 14.37 -1.40 -3.48
C ASN A 26 14.93 -1.55 -4.90
N SER A 27 15.33 -0.42 -5.50
CA SER A 27 15.85 -0.42 -6.87
C SER A 27 17.16 -1.20 -7.04
N SER A 28 17.88 -1.42 -5.94
CA SER A 28 19.11 -2.24 -5.95
C SER A 28 18.84 -3.74 -5.82
N GLY A 29 17.57 -4.14 -5.68
CA GLY A 29 17.19 -5.55 -5.52
C GLY A 29 17.33 -6.06 -4.09
N THR A 30 17.53 -5.18 -3.11
CA THR A 30 17.63 -5.55 -1.71
C THR A 30 16.24 -5.55 -1.07
N MET A 31 15.92 -6.62 -0.33
CA MET A 31 14.64 -6.68 0.38
C MET A 31 14.66 -5.68 1.55
N VAL A 32 13.67 -4.79 1.57
CA VAL A 32 13.56 -3.76 2.61
C VAL A 32 12.45 -4.07 3.61
N GLY A 33 11.61 -5.04 3.33
CA GLY A 33 10.54 -5.43 4.24
C GLY A 33 9.60 -6.42 3.62
N TYR A 34 8.57 -6.79 4.37
CA TYR A 34 7.54 -7.72 3.89
C TYR A 34 6.22 -7.47 4.59
N ALA A 35 5.14 -7.94 3.97
CA ALA A 35 3.79 -7.90 4.53
C ALA A 35 3.26 -9.31 4.67
N LYS A 36 2.62 -9.59 5.80
CA LYS A 36 2.06 -10.90 6.11
C LYS A 36 0.72 -10.76 6.80
N TYR A 37 -0.25 -11.58 6.37
CA TYR A 37 -1.55 -11.57 7.02
C TYR A 37 -1.49 -12.35 8.34
N ASN A 38 -2.02 -11.74 9.41
CA ASN A 38 -2.13 -12.37 10.72
C ASN A 38 -3.60 -12.76 10.93
N SER A 39 -3.91 -14.05 10.79
CA SER A 39 -5.27 -14.55 10.91
C SER A 39 -5.79 -14.51 12.35
N PHE A 40 -4.91 -14.51 13.35
CA PHE A 40 -5.30 -14.42 14.75
C PHE A 40 -5.91 -13.05 15.06
N TYR A 41 -5.22 -11.97 14.63
CA TYR A 41 -5.72 -10.61 14.80
C TYR A 41 -6.56 -10.11 13.63
N ASN A 42 -6.66 -10.91 12.57
CA ASN A 42 -7.44 -10.58 11.38
C ASN A 42 -7.00 -9.26 10.76
N ARG A 43 -5.69 -9.15 10.54
CA ARG A 43 -5.08 -7.92 10.01
C ARG A 43 -3.86 -8.22 9.16
N LEU A 44 -3.52 -7.30 8.26
CA LEU A 44 -2.28 -7.35 7.49
C LEU A 44 -1.19 -6.61 8.27
N GLU A 45 -0.02 -7.22 8.37
CA GLU A 45 1.11 -6.69 9.13
C GLU A 45 2.29 -6.44 8.21
N TYR A 46 2.91 -5.26 8.35
CA TYR A 46 4.08 -4.87 7.57
C TYR A 46 5.30 -4.84 8.49
N TYR A 47 6.37 -5.48 8.04
CA TYR A 47 7.62 -5.61 8.79
C TYR A 47 8.78 -5.04 7.98
N ASP A 48 9.81 -4.54 8.66
CA ASP A 48 11.07 -4.23 8.01
C ASP A 48 11.85 -5.53 7.72
N ALA A 49 13.01 -5.41 7.08
CA ALA A 49 13.83 -6.58 6.73
C ALA A 49 14.33 -7.34 7.96
N SER A 50 14.41 -6.68 9.11
CA SER A 50 14.85 -7.29 10.38
C SER A 50 13.70 -7.94 11.16
N GLY A 51 12.46 -7.82 10.69
CA GLY A 51 11.31 -8.41 11.35
C GLY A 51 10.63 -7.50 12.36
N ASN A 52 10.94 -6.21 12.39
CA ASN A 52 10.27 -5.26 13.27
C ASN A 52 8.93 -4.83 12.65
N LEU A 53 7.87 -4.85 13.45
CA LEU A 53 6.53 -4.44 13.00
C LEU A 53 6.50 -2.93 12.77
N LEU A 54 6.17 -2.52 11.53
CA LEU A 54 6.12 -1.12 11.14
C LEU A 54 4.69 -0.58 11.11
N LYS A 55 3.75 -1.40 10.65
CA LYS A 55 2.41 -0.93 10.35
C LYS A 55 1.44 -2.11 10.31
N THR A 56 0.18 -1.85 10.66
CA THR A 56 -0.91 -2.82 10.50
C THR A 56 -2.05 -2.19 9.70
N GLU A 57 -2.79 -3.03 8.97
CA GLU A 57 -3.99 -2.64 8.25
C GLU A 57 -5.11 -3.62 8.61
N LYS A 58 -6.24 -3.07 9.06
CA LYS A 58 -7.38 -3.89 9.45
C LYS A 58 -8.68 -3.31 8.94
N HIS A 59 -9.53 -4.16 8.36
CA HIS A 59 -10.85 -3.72 7.92
C HIS A 59 -11.70 -3.34 9.13
N ASN A 60 -12.31 -2.15 9.07
CA ASN A 60 -13.25 -1.66 10.05
C ASN A 60 -14.65 -1.71 9.43
N SER A 61 -15.44 -2.71 9.83
CA SER A 61 -16.77 -2.93 9.25
C SER A 61 -17.78 -1.86 9.65
N PHE A 62 -17.56 -1.18 10.78
CA PHE A 62 -18.45 -0.13 11.25
C PHE A 62 -18.42 1.08 10.31
N TYR A 63 -17.20 1.51 9.92
CA TYR A 63 -17.01 2.64 9.01
C TYR A 63 -16.81 2.22 7.55
N ASP A 64 -16.76 0.92 7.29
CA ASP A 64 -16.50 0.36 5.96
C ASP A 64 -15.22 0.95 5.36
N ARG A 65 -14.13 0.82 6.09
CA ARG A 65 -12.84 1.33 5.69
C ARG A 65 -11.73 0.46 6.27
N LYS A 66 -10.51 0.66 5.77
CA LYS A 66 -9.33 -0.04 6.28
C LYS A 66 -8.57 0.91 7.19
N ASP A 67 -8.53 0.61 8.49
CA ASP A 67 -7.78 1.38 9.48
C ASP A 67 -6.30 1.01 9.41
N ILE A 68 -5.44 2.01 9.50
CA ILE A 68 -4.00 1.86 9.40
C ILE A 68 -3.38 2.39 10.69
N ASN A 69 -2.57 1.54 11.34
CA ASN A 69 -1.87 1.89 12.57
C ASN A 69 -0.37 1.66 12.40
N ASP A 70 0.44 2.40 13.16
CA ASP A 70 1.87 2.14 13.20
C ASP A 70 2.18 0.88 14.05
N GLY A 71 3.45 0.55 14.19
CA GLY A 71 3.88 -0.64 14.96
C GLY A 71 3.56 -0.55 16.44
N ASN A 72 3.30 0.64 16.96
CA ASN A 72 2.93 0.86 18.37
C ASN A 72 1.42 0.93 18.59
N GLY A 73 0.63 0.79 17.53
CA GLY A 73 -0.82 0.84 17.61
C GLY A 73 -1.43 2.22 17.49
N ASN A 74 -0.64 3.25 17.18
CA ASN A 74 -1.14 4.60 16.99
C ASN A 74 -1.74 4.75 15.59
N SER A 75 -2.87 5.45 15.48
CA SER A 75 -3.54 5.64 14.21
C SER A 75 -2.68 6.44 13.23
N GLN A 76 -2.58 5.93 12.01
CA GLN A 76 -1.97 6.61 10.86
C GLN A 76 -3.03 7.01 9.84
N GLY A 77 -4.31 6.87 10.20
CA GLY A 77 -5.41 7.19 9.32
C GLY A 77 -6.09 5.95 8.75
N TYR A 78 -6.66 6.11 7.57
CA TYR A 78 -7.45 5.03 6.97
C TYR A 78 -7.49 5.13 5.46
N GLU A 79 -7.92 4.05 4.84
CA GLU A 79 -8.13 3.95 3.39
C GLU A 79 -9.57 3.55 3.14
N LYS A 80 -10.23 4.26 2.23
CA LYS A 80 -11.65 4.04 1.94
C LYS A 80 -11.89 4.03 0.44
N LYS A 81 -12.72 3.09 -0.01
CA LYS A 81 -13.14 3.06 -1.40
C LYS A 81 -14.27 4.06 -1.62
N ASN A 82 -14.12 4.89 -2.64
CA ASN A 82 -15.17 5.81 -3.09
C ASN A 82 -15.77 5.27 -4.38
N SER A 83 -16.95 4.65 -4.30
CA SER A 83 -17.59 4.05 -5.45
C SER A 83 -18.15 5.07 -6.44
N PHE A 84 -18.46 6.28 -5.96
CA PHE A 84 -18.96 7.35 -6.82
C PHE A 84 -17.89 7.78 -7.84
N TYR A 85 -16.64 8.00 -7.35
CA TYR A 85 -15.51 8.35 -8.21
C TYR A 85 -14.71 7.14 -8.68
N ASN A 86 -15.09 5.95 -8.26
CA ASN A 86 -14.42 4.69 -8.61
C ASN A 86 -12.92 4.74 -8.30
N ARG A 87 -12.59 5.13 -7.08
CA ARG A 87 -11.20 5.26 -6.63
C ARG A 87 -11.07 4.87 -5.17
N THR A 88 -9.84 4.60 -4.75
CA THR A 88 -9.48 4.40 -3.34
C THR A 88 -8.88 5.69 -2.81
N GLU A 89 -9.30 6.11 -1.62
CA GLU A 89 -8.87 7.37 -0.99
C GLU A 89 -8.12 7.06 0.30
N ARG A 90 -6.98 7.71 0.49
CA ARG A 90 -6.14 7.57 1.68
C ARG A 90 -6.22 8.85 2.50
N TYR A 91 -6.56 8.70 3.78
CA TYR A 91 -6.70 9.79 4.73
C TYR A 91 -5.69 9.65 5.86
N ASP A 92 -5.21 10.76 6.42
CA ASP A 92 -4.35 10.74 7.59
C ASP A 92 -5.18 10.56 8.88
N GLU A 93 -4.51 10.58 10.03
CA GLU A 93 -5.15 10.38 11.35
C GLU A 93 -6.09 11.53 11.72
N ASN A 94 -5.98 12.68 11.07
CA ASN A 94 -6.84 13.84 11.28
C ASN A 94 -8.02 13.89 10.30
N GLY A 95 -8.11 12.89 9.39
CA GLY A 95 -9.18 12.85 8.40
C GLY A 95 -8.91 13.67 7.15
N ASN A 96 -7.69 14.15 6.94
CA ASN A 96 -7.31 14.89 5.73
C ASN A 96 -6.88 13.93 4.63
N MET A 97 -7.38 14.16 3.41
CA MET A 97 -7.02 13.32 2.26
C MET A 97 -5.56 13.52 1.89
N LYS A 98 -4.84 12.42 1.74
CA LYS A 98 -3.41 12.41 1.37
C LYS A 98 -3.21 12.13 -0.10
N TYR A 99 -3.84 11.07 -0.60
CA TYR A 99 -3.74 10.69 -2.00
C TYR A 99 -4.90 9.81 -2.41
N THR A 100 -5.07 9.64 -3.73
CA THR A 100 -6.06 8.74 -4.30
C THR A 100 -5.40 7.79 -5.28
N LYS A 101 -6.02 6.62 -5.46
CA LYS A 101 -5.55 5.60 -6.38
C LYS A 101 -6.72 5.18 -7.25
N LYS A 102 -6.52 5.20 -8.58
CA LYS A 102 -7.58 4.87 -9.54
C LYS A 102 -7.05 3.94 -10.62
N TRP A 103 -7.82 2.91 -10.94
CA TRP A 103 -7.48 2.01 -12.03
C TRP A 103 -7.63 2.73 -13.37
N ASN A 104 -6.61 2.65 -14.20
CA ASN A 104 -6.60 3.18 -15.55
C ASN A 104 -6.62 1.99 -16.52
N SER A 105 -7.80 1.73 -17.11
CA SER A 105 -7.98 0.58 -18.00
C SER A 105 -7.26 0.73 -19.32
N PHE A 106 -7.01 1.97 -19.76
CA PHE A 106 -6.29 2.21 -21.01
C PHE A 106 -4.83 1.75 -20.93
N TYR A 107 -4.16 2.10 -19.80
CA TYR A 107 -2.77 1.72 -19.58
C TYR A 107 -2.63 0.47 -18.70
N GLU A 108 -3.74 -0.08 -18.20
CA GLU A 108 -3.77 -1.26 -17.33
C GLU A 108 -2.85 -1.06 -16.11
N ARG A 109 -3.09 0.04 -15.39
CA ARG A 109 -2.28 0.40 -14.22
C ARG A 109 -3.12 1.18 -13.22
N TYR A 110 -2.61 1.30 -11.98
CA TYR A 110 -3.20 2.17 -10.97
C TYR A 110 -2.49 3.51 -10.99
N ASP A 111 -3.20 4.56 -11.37
CA ASP A 111 -2.68 5.93 -11.28
C ASP A 111 -2.84 6.46 -9.87
N ILE A 112 -1.81 7.17 -9.37
CA ILE A 112 -1.77 7.73 -8.02
C ILE A 112 -1.76 9.24 -8.15
N TYR A 113 -2.67 9.90 -7.41
CA TYR A 113 -2.83 11.35 -7.39
C TYR A 113 -2.65 11.88 -5.97
N ASP A 114 -2.07 13.06 -5.82
CA ASP A 114 -1.98 13.73 -4.53
C ASP A 114 -3.34 14.34 -4.13
N ALA A 115 -3.38 15.01 -2.96
CA ALA A 115 -4.60 15.62 -2.46
C ALA A 115 -5.15 16.73 -3.36
N ASN A 116 -4.28 17.33 -4.17
CA ASN A 116 -4.66 18.40 -5.11
C ASN A 116 -5.09 17.87 -6.47
N GLY A 117 -5.04 16.56 -6.66
CA GLY A 117 -5.43 15.93 -7.93
C GLY A 117 -4.31 15.85 -8.95
N ASN A 118 -3.06 16.14 -8.57
CA ASN A 118 -1.91 16.02 -9.46
C ASN A 118 -1.39 14.58 -9.44
N GLN A 119 -1.13 14.03 -10.62
CA GLN A 119 -0.60 12.67 -10.70
C GLN A 119 0.85 12.65 -10.22
N VAL A 120 1.15 11.73 -9.28
CA VAL A 120 2.48 11.61 -8.69
C VAL A 120 3.18 10.31 -9.11
N GLY A 121 2.45 9.39 -9.71
CA GLY A 121 3.04 8.14 -10.17
C GLY A 121 1.96 7.11 -10.52
N TYR A 122 2.39 5.88 -10.72
CA TYR A 122 1.47 4.78 -11.00
C TYR A 122 2.08 3.44 -10.60
N TYR A 123 1.21 2.45 -10.35
CA TYR A 123 1.57 1.04 -10.16
C TYR A 123 1.20 0.26 -11.39
N LYS A 124 2.15 -0.52 -11.90
CA LYS A 124 1.91 -1.40 -13.04
C LYS A 124 2.44 -2.80 -12.75
N TRP A 125 1.66 -3.80 -13.15
CA TRP A 125 2.09 -5.20 -13.05
C TRP A 125 3.11 -5.50 -14.14
N ASN A 126 4.24 -6.08 -13.72
CA ASN A 126 5.28 -6.56 -14.63
C ASN A 126 5.15 -8.09 -14.73
N SER A 127 4.61 -8.56 -15.86
CA SER A 127 4.36 -10.00 -16.05
C SER A 127 5.64 -10.80 -16.23
N PHE A 128 6.71 -10.16 -16.70
CA PHE A 128 7.99 -10.85 -16.87
C PHE A 128 8.60 -11.22 -15.51
N TYR A 129 8.60 -10.26 -14.56
CA TYR A 129 9.13 -10.50 -13.22
C TYR A 129 8.04 -10.92 -12.22
N GLU A 130 6.78 -10.97 -12.63
CA GLU A 130 5.63 -11.34 -11.78
C GLU A 130 5.57 -10.51 -10.52
N ARG A 131 5.58 -9.17 -10.67
CA ARG A 131 5.56 -8.25 -9.54
C ARG A 131 4.94 -6.92 -9.92
N TRP A 132 4.39 -6.22 -8.91
CA TRP A 132 3.94 -4.84 -9.05
C TRP A 132 5.14 -3.89 -8.93
N GLU A 133 5.18 -2.91 -9.80
CA GLU A 133 6.25 -1.90 -9.81
C GLU A 133 5.66 -0.52 -9.73
N PHE A 134 6.20 0.30 -8.81
CA PHE A 134 5.83 1.71 -8.71
C PHE A 134 6.75 2.55 -9.59
N HIS A 135 6.14 3.41 -10.40
CA HIS A 135 6.85 4.34 -11.28
C HIS A 135 6.50 5.76 -10.84
N LYS A 136 7.50 6.48 -10.38
CA LYS A 136 7.34 7.86 -9.97
C LYS A 136 7.24 8.76 -11.20
N GLN A 137 6.35 9.74 -11.11
CA GLN A 137 6.16 10.69 -12.20
C GLN A 137 6.89 11.99 -11.96
#